data_7640c437ca776231a99a87f115ec3472
#
_entry.id   7640c437ca776231a99a87f115ec3472
#
_cell.length_a   1.000
_cell.length_b   1.000
_cell.length_c   1.000
_cell.angle_alpha   90.00
_cell.angle_beta   90.00
_cell.angle_gamma   90.00
#
_symmetry.space_group_name_H-M   'P 1'
#
loop_
_entity.id
_entity.type
_entity.pdbx_description
1 polymer ?
#
loop_
_entity_poly.entity_id
_entity_poly.type
_entity_poly.pdbx_seq_one_letter_code
_entity_poly.pdbx_strand_id
1 'polypeptide(L)'
;YAFDSKYFAEFNFGLNGSERFAKSERFGFFPSFGFGWYVSNEPFMEQYEDVITKLKLKGTYGLVGNDQIGSAEDRFFYISQVNLNDGGMGSMFGEEFSNYINGVSIDRYANDQITWEKATMTNIGFELGLFGKFDIQADYFTEYRSNILMDRAQTPSTMGLQAAIR
;
A
#
# COMPACT_ATOMS: atom_id res chain seq x y z
N TYR A 1 25.30 1.56 -7.07
CA TYR A 1 26.73 1.42 -6.85
C TYR A 1 27.14 -0.03 -7.13
N ALA A 2 28.26 -0.19 -7.86
CA ALA A 2 28.85 -1.48 -8.15
C ALA A 2 30.31 -1.45 -7.71
N PHE A 3 30.76 -2.50 -7.01
CA PHE A 3 32.15 -2.63 -6.56
C PHE A 3 32.74 -3.94 -7.09
N ASP A 4 33.85 -3.85 -7.79
CA ASP A 4 34.65 -4.95 -8.34
C ASP A 4 33.84 -5.98 -9.16
N SER A 5 32.73 -5.53 -9.79
CA SER A 5 31.78 -6.41 -10.50
C SER A 5 31.27 -7.60 -9.64
N LYS A 6 31.38 -7.50 -8.33
CA LYS A 6 30.98 -8.52 -7.36
C LYS A 6 29.81 -8.09 -6.51
N TYR A 7 29.88 -6.85 -5.99
CA TYR A 7 28.88 -6.33 -5.06
C TYR A 7 28.11 -5.19 -5.70
N PHE A 8 26.80 -5.26 -5.58
CA PHE A 8 25.87 -4.27 -6.10
C PHE A 8 24.97 -3.80 -4.98
N ALA A 9 24.87 -2.52 -4.80
CA ALA A 9 23.96 -1.90 -3.86
C ALA A 9 23.17 -0.80 -4.55
N GLU A 10 21.88 -0.78 -4.34
CA GLU A 10 20.94 0.19 -4.88
C GLU A 10 20.09 0.77 -3.75
N PHE A 11 19.90 2.07 -3.78
CA PHE A 11 19.00 2.77 -2.89
C PHE A 11 18.13 3.72 -3.72
N ASN A 12 16.83 3.56 -3.56
CA ASN A 12 15.84 4.45 -4.16
C ASN A 12 14.89 4.95 -3.09
N PHE A 13 14.30 6.10 -3.32
CA PHE A 13 13.22 6.60 -2.47
C PHE A 13 12.22 7.39 -3.28
N GLY A 14 10.96 7.34 -2.87
CA GLY A 14 9.87 8.18 -3.34
C GLY A 14 9.36 9.06 -2.21
N LEU A 15 9.10 10.32 -2.50
CA LEU A 15 8.36 11.23 -1.64
C LEU A 15 7.09 11.64 -2.39
N ASN A 16 5.96 11.11 -1.98
CA ASN A 16 4.68 11.33 -2.64
C ASN A 16 3.74 12.12 -1.73
N GLY A 17 2.89 12.96 -2.32
CA GLY A 17 1.88 13.71 -1.62
C GLY A 17 0.48 13.44 -2.20
N SER A 18 -0.52 13.27 -1.32
CA SER A 18 -1.91 13.11 -1.73
C SER A 18 -2.82 14.05 -0.96
N GLU A 19 -3.70 14.74 -1.67
CA GLU A 19 -4.70 15.63 -1.09
C GLU A 19 -5.89 14.87 -0.44
N ARG A 20 -5.93 13.54 -0.58
CA ARG A 20 -6.94 12.70 0.09
C ARG A 20 -6.74 12.65 1.59
N PHE A 21 -5.52 12.92 2.05
CA PHE A 21 -5.15 12.89 3.46
C PHE A 21 -5.08 14.28 4.07
N ALA A 22 -5.27 14.34 5.38
CA ALA A 22 -5.08 15.55 6.16
C ALA A 22 -3.65 16.08 6.01
N LYS A 23 -3.44 17.36 6.32
CA LYS A 23 -2.15 18.04 6.09
C LYS A 23 -0.98 17.37 6.81
N SER A 24 -1.21 16.76 7.97
CA SER A 24 -0.23 16.00 8.75
C SER A 24 0.19 14.68 8.08
N GLU A 25 -0.74 14.01 7.38
CA GLU A 25 -0.57 12.67 6.78
C GLU A 25 -0.39 12.71 5.26
N ARG A 26 -0.33 13.91 4.69
CA ARG A 26 -0.34 14.14 3.24
C ARG A 26 0.86 13.54 2.52
N PHE A 27 2.05 13.60 3.13
CA PHE A 27 3.29 13.16 2.51
C PHE A 27 3.70 11.79 3.03
N GLY A 28 3.98 10.87 2.10
CA GLY A 28 4.53 9.55 2.38
C GLY A 28 5.96 9.42 1.86
N PHE A 29 6.85 8.85 2.68
CA PHE A 29 8.22 8.52 2.30
C PHE A 29 8.35 7.01 2.10
N PHE A 30 8.80 6.59 0.91
CA PHE A 30 8.82 5.20 0.46
C PHE A 30 10.23 4.83 -0.01
N PRO A 31 11.11 4.41 0.90
CA PRO A 31 12.46 3.97 0.56
C PRO A 31 12.46 2.53 0.05
N SER A 32 13.46 2.21 -0.79
CA SER A 32 13.78 0.84 -1.17
C SER A 32 15.27 0.63 -1.26
N PHE A 33 15.71 -0.57 -0.90
CA PHE A 33 17.10 -1.02 -0.92
C PHE A 33 17.20 -2.30 -1.73
N GLY A 34 18.24 -2.39 -2.54
CA GLY A 34 18.62 -3.59 -3.26
C GLY A 34 20.08 -3.94 -3.01
N PHE A 35 20.36 -5.22 -2.85
CA PHE A 35 21.69 -5.76 -2.74
C PHE A 35 21.84 -6.97 -3.66
N GLY A 36 22.98 -7.05 -4.35
CA GLY A 36 23.35 -8.16 -5.19
C GLY A 36 24.81 -8.55 -4.98
N TRP A 37 25.08 -9.83 -4.93
CA TRP A 37 26.42 -10.38 -4.81
C TRP A 37 26.65 -11.46 -5.87
N TYR A 38 27.61 -11.21 -6.75
CA TYR A 38 28.10 -12.22 -7.67
C TYR A 38 29.17 -13.07 -6.98
N VAL A 39 28.73 -14.15 -6.37
CA VAL A 39 29.62 -15.10 -5.66
C VAL A 39 30.57 -15.78 -6.62
N SER A 40 30.12 -16.06 -7.85
CA SER A 40 30.95 -16.67 -8.91
C SER A 40 32.18 -15.83 -9.29
N ASN A 41 32.18 -14.52 -9.00
CA ASN A 41 33.31 -13.64 -9.32
C ASN A 41 34.33 -13.59 -8.17
N GLU A 42 34.12 -14.34 -7.09
CA GLU A 42 35.05 -14.38 -5.97
C GLU A 42 36.23 -15.34 -6.23
N PRO A 43 37.45 -14.99 -5.77
CA PRO A 43 38.64 -15.82 -6.03
C PRO A 43 38.52 -17.28 -5.54
N PHE A 44 37.76 -17.50 -4.47
CA PHE A 44 37.54 -18.86 -3.95
C PHE A 44 36.65 -19.72 -4.84
N MET A 45 35.94 -19.12 -5.80
CA MET A 45 35.05 -19.82 -6.76
C MET A 45 35.78 -20.22 -8.05
N GLU A 46 36.98 -19.69 -8.32
CA GLU A 46 37.74 -19.98 -9.55
C GLU A 46 37.93 -21.50 -9.79
N GLN A 47 38.14 -22.27 -8.73
CA GLN A 47 38.28 -23.73 -8.84
C GLN A 47 36.99 -24.47 -9.27
N TYR A 48 35.85 -23.79 -9.27
CA TYR A 48 34.53 -24.36 -9.61
C TYR A 48 33.94 -23.78 -10.90
N GLU A 49 34.67 -22.94 -11.63
CA GLU A 49 34.18 -22.28 -12.85
C GLU A 49 33.64 -23.25 -13.90
N ASP A 50 34.24 -24.42 -14.05
CA ASP A 50 33.79 -25.43 -15.02
C ASP A 50 32.40 -26.00 -14.67
N VAL A 51 32.03 -25.96 -13.40
CA VAL A 51 30.74 -26.48 -12.92
C VAL A 51 29.75 -25.36 -12.67
N ILE A 52 30.15 -24.33 -11.93
CA ILE A 52 29.31 -23.20 -11.54
C ILE A 52 29.74 -21.98 -12.36
N THR A 53 29.07 -21.76 -13.48
CA THR A 53 29.38 -20.67 -14.39
C THR A 53 28.80 -19.33 -13.94
N LYS A 54 27.80 -19.36 -13.06
CA LYS A 54 27.18 -18.17 -12.49
C LYS A 54 26.59 -18.50 -11.14
N LEU A 55 26.90 -17.70 -10.14
CA LEU A 55 26.19 -17.72 -8.86
C LEU A 55 26.01 -16.28 -8.38
N LYS A 56 24.76 -15.83 -8.38
CA LYS A 56 24.39 -14.51 -7.89
C LYS A 56 23.33 -14.62 -6.81
N LEU A 57 23.57 -13.98 -5.70
CA LEU A 57 22.60 -13.78 -4.63
C LEU A 57 22.03 -12.36 -4.75
N LYS A 58 20.73 -12.20 -4.53
CA LYS A 58 20.08 -10.89 -4.57
C LYS A 58 19.06 -10.77 -3.45
N GLY A 59 18.90 -9.58 -2.95
CA GLY A 59 17.90 -9.25 -1.96
C GLY A 59 17.40 -7.83 -2.15
N THR A 60 16.10 -7.62 -2.00
CA THR A 60 15.48 -6.30 -2.02
C THR A 60 14.51 -6.14 -0.87
N TYR A 61 14.45 -4.94 -0.34
CA TYR A 61 13.49 -4.52 0.67
C TYR A 61 12.96 -3.15 0.29
N GLY A 62 11.65 -2.97 0.29
CA GLY A 62 11.05 -1.70 -0.10
C GLY A 62 9.70 -1.45 0.54
N LEU A 63 9.38 -0.17 0.67
CA LEU A 63 8.07 0.33 1.06
C LEU A 63 7.39 0.93 -0.17
N VAL A 64 6.13 0.58 -0.36
CA VAL A 64 5.25 1.17 -1.38
C VAL A 64 4.03 1.74 -0.70
N GLY A 65 3.67 2.98 -1.06
CA GLY A 65 2.47 3.64 -0.57
C GLY A 65 1.36 3.60 -1.61
N ASN A 66 0.13 3.38 -1.15
CA ASN A 66 -1.07 3.49 -1.95
C ASN A 66 -2.00 4.52 -1.32
N ASP A 67 -2.45 5.49 -2.11
CA ASP A 67 -3.42 6.52 -1.69
C ASP A 67 -4.81 6.30 -2.28
N GLN A 68 -5.03 5.18 -2.96
CA GLN A 68 -6.30 4.86 -3.59
C GLN A 68 -7.32 4.36 -2.56
N ILE A 69 -7.85 5.31 -1.78
CA ILE A 69 -8.92 5.09 -0.80
C ILE A 69 -10.22 5.72 -1.31
N GLY A 70 -11.36 5.07 -1.06
CA GLY A 70 -12.67 5.55 -1.53
C GLY A 70 -12.78 5.52 -3.06
N SER A 71 -13.66 6.37 -3.60
CA SER A 71 -13.82 6.55 -5.05
C SER A 71 -12.76 7.48 -5.64
N ALA A 72 -12.61 7.47 -6.97
CA ALA A 72 -11.70 8.37 -7.67
C ALA A 72 -12.03 9.85 -7.46
N GLU A 73 -13.28 10.15 -7.17
CA GLU A 73 -13.81 11.51 -6.97
C GLU A 73 -13.67 12.00 -5.53
N ASP A 74 -13.36 11.12 -4.58
CA ASP A 74 -13.20 11.43 -3.16
C ASP A 74 -11.85 12.14 -2.88
N ARG A 75 -11.78 13.39 -3.30
CA ARG A 75 -10.75 14.33 -2.81
C ARG A 75 -11.04 14.68 -1.36
N PHE A 76 -10.07 15.05 -0.57
CA PHE A 76 -10.26 15.46 0.82
C PHE A 76 -11.05 14.44 1.65
N PHE A 77 -10.64 13.18 1.54
CA PHE A 77 -11.35 12.05 2.15
C PHE A 77 -11.45 12.14 3.68
N TYR A 78 -10.60 12.92 4.29
CA TYR A 78 -10.56 13.18 5.74
C TYR A 78 -11.67 14.14 6.23
N ILE A 79 -12.42 14.79 5.32
CA ILE A 79 -13.51 15.71 5.66
C ILE A 79 -14.83 14.95 5.74
N SER A 80 -15.72 15.38 6.65
CA SER A 80 -17.09 14.85 6.70
C SER A 80 -17.86 15.15 5.43
N GLN A 81 -18.70 14.20 5.04
CA GLN A 81 -19.66 14.34 3.96
C GLN A 81 -21.07 14.30 4.53
N VAL A 82 -21.84 15.35 4.26
CA VAL A 82 -23.22 15.51 4.76
C VAL A 82 -24.16 15.59 3.56
N ASN A 83 -25.16 14.72 3.56
CA ASN A 83 -26.26 14.77 2.62
C ASN A 83 -27.38 15.61 3.23
N LEU A 84 -27.65 16.77 2.64
CA LEU A 84 -28.66 17.71 3.13
C LEU A 84 -30.07 17.41 2.62
N ASN A 85 -30.23 16.38 1.78
CA ASN A 85 -31.50 16.07 1.12
C ASN A 85 -31.72 14.54 1.10
N ASP A 86 -31.61 13.92 2.26
CA ASP A 86 -31.77 12.46 2.40
C ASP A 86 -33.23 12.08 2.56
N GLY A 87 -33.78 11.43 1.53
CA GLY A 87 -35.16 10.93 1.53
C GLY A 87 -35.41 9.81 2.55
N GLY A 88 -34.37 9.11 3.03
CA GLY A 88 -34.50 8.07 4.07
C GLY A 88 -34.62 8.64 5.47
N MET A 89 -34.18 9.89 5.68
CA MET A 89 -34.17 10.59 6.97
C MET A 89 -35.21 11.70 7.06
N GLY A 90 -36.16 11.73 6.14
CA GLY A 90 -37.20 12.73 6.09
C GLY A 90 -38.35 12.46 7.07
N SER A 91 -39.20 13.46 7.21
CA SER A 91 -40.42 13.39 8.01
C SER A 91 -41.60 14.03 7.32
N MET A 92 -42.80 13.57 7.66
CA MET A 92 -44.06 14.13 7.19
C MET A 92 -44.49 15.29 8.07
N PHE A 93 -44.93 16.37 7.42
CA PHE A 93 -45.37 17.60 8.08
C PHE A 93 -46.76 18.01 7.54
N GLY A 94 -47.38 18.93 8.23
CA GLY A 94 -48.73 19.45 7.93
C GLY A 94 -49.86 18.72 8.68
N GLU A 95 -51.04 19.31 8.73
CA GLU A 95 -52.20 18.79 9.46
C GLU A 95 -52.63 17.40 8.95
N GLU A 96 -52.45 17.14 7.65
CA GLU A 96 -52.78 15.84 7.01
C GLU A 96 -51.56 14.95 6.79
N PHE A 97 -50.38 15.28 7.31
CA PHE A 97 -49.13 14.57 7.08
C PHE A 97 -48.84 14.35 5.58
N SER A 98 -49.23 15.29 4.73
CA SER A 98 -49.12 15.18 3.27
C SER A 98 -47.85 15.80 2.70
N ASN A 99 -47.10 16.55 3.50
CA ASN A 99 -45.87 17.23 3.10
C ASN A 99 -44.64 16.50 3.64
N TYR A 100 -44.01 15.74 2.76
CA TYR A 100 -42.77 15.06 3.10
C TYR A 100 -41.57 15.98 2.86
N ILE A 101 -40.76 16.18 3.92
CA ILE A 101 -39.52 16.97 3.85
C ILE A 101 -38.36 16.03 4.08
N ASN A 102 -37.41 15.98 3.12
CA ASN A 102 -36.20 15.22 3.26
C ASN A 102 -35.37 15.72 4.44
N GLY A 103 -34.65 14.78 5.08
CA GLY A 103 -33.82 15.08 6.22
C GLY A 103 -32.35 15.27 5.86
N VAL A 104 -31.51 15.18 6.87
CA VAL A 104 -30.06 15.29 6.75
C VAL A 104 -29.42 14.02 7.27
N SER A 105 -28.47 13.47 6.54
CA SER A 105 -27.64 12.35 6.99
C SER A 105 -26.15 12.67 6.88
N ILE A 106 -25.33 11.92 7.60
CA ILE A 106 -23.87 12.01 7.52
C ILE A 106 -23.39 10.74 6.83
N ASP A 107 -22.94 10.89 5.58
CA ASP A 107 -22.44 9.76 4.78
C ASP A 107 -21.02 9.34 5.23
N ARG A 108 -20.23 10.30 5.71
CA ARG A 108 -18.88 10.08 6.21
C ARG A 108 -18.56 11.07 7.32
N TYR A 109 -17.99 10.55 8.41
CA TYR A 109 -17.48 11.40 9.51
C TYR A 109 -16.05 11.86 9.18
N ALA A 110 -15.70 13.06 9.66
CA ALA A 110 -14.33 13.57 9.55
C ALA A 110 -13.35 12.65 10.29
N ASN A 111 -12.23 12.33 9.62
CA ASN A 111 -11.15 11.56 10.22
C ASN A 111 -9.81 12.04 9.66
N ASP A 112 -9.04 12.76 10.44
CA ASP A 112 -7.73 13.30 10.09
C ASP A 112 -6.58 12.33 10.27
N GLN A 113 -6.84 11.14 10.82
CA GLN A 113 -5.86 10.08 11.06
C GLN A 113 -5.73 9.11 9.88
N ILE A 114 -6.52 9.31 8.82
CA ILE A 114 -6.43 8.49 7.62
C ILE A 114 -5.10 8.79 6.93
N THR A 115 -4.32 7.75 6.70
CA THR A 115 -2.97 7.83 6.11
C THR A 115 -2.80 6.82 4.97
N TRP A 116 -1.64 6.82 4.35
CA TRP A 116 -1.24 5.92 3.29
C TRP A 116 -1.38 4.45 3.70
N GLU A 117 -2.01 3.65 2.85
CA GLU A 117 -1.82 2.19 2.89
C GLU A 117 -0.36 1.90 2.53
N LYS A 118 0.30 1.06 3.33
CA LYS A 118 1.71 0.72 3.16
C LYS A 118 1.86 -0.76 2.86
N ALA A 119 2.55 -1.07 1.76
CA ALA A 119 3.01 -2.40 1.45
C ALA A 119 4.53 -2.48 1.68
N THR A 120 4.95 -3.36 2.59
CA THR A 120 6.34 -3.71 2.81
C THR A 120 6.64 -4.95 1.98
N MET A 121 7.55 -4.81 1.03
CA MET A 121 7.94 -5.89 0.12
C MET A 121 9.37 -6.32 0.42
N THR A 122 9.57 -7.63 0.54
CA THR A 122 10.90 -8.24 0.69
C THR A 122 11.04 -9.33 -0.35
N ASN A 123 12.13 -9.33 -1.08
CA ASN A 123 12.48 -10.38 -2.03
C ASN A 123 13.92 -10.85 -1.75
N ILE A 124 14.13 -12.17 -1.73
CA ILE A 124 15.44 -12.81 -1.64
C ILE A 124 15.48 -13.85 -2.74
N GLY A 125 16.52 -13.83 -3.56
CA GLY A 125 16.65 -14.76 -4.67
C GLY A 125 18.08 -15.12 -4.98
N PHE A 126 18.25 -16.17 -5.79
CA PHE A 126 19.52 -16.57 -6.35
C PHE A 126 19.40 -16.92 -7.83
N GLU A 127 20.49 -16.77 -8.53
CA GLU A 127 20.65 -17.19 -9.91
C GLU A 127 21.86 -18.12 -9.97
N LEU A 128 21.66 -19.33 -10.49
CA LEU A 128 22.68 -20.38 -10.59
C LEU A 128 22.80 -20.88 -12.02
N GLY A 129 23.96 -20.70 -12.62
CA GLY A 129 24.33 -21.26 -13.90
C GLY A 129 25.22 -22.50 -13.70
N LEU A 130 24.86 -23.60 -14.31
CA LEU A 130 25.60 -24.87 -14.23
C LEU A 130 26.06 -25.34 -15.61
N PHE A 131 27.36 -25.71 -15.71
CA PHE A 131 28.00 -26.28 -16.92
C PHE A 131 27.81 -25.44 -18.19
N GLY A 132 27.44 -24.14 -18.07
CA GLY A 132 27.09 -23.31 -19.21
C GLY A 132 25.87 -23.77 -20.01
N LYS A 133 25.04 -24.65 -19.43
CA LYS A 133 23.88 -25.27 -20.11
C LYS A 133 22.57 -25.09 -19.34
N PHE A 134 22.64 -24.96 -18.06
CA PHE A 134 21.45 -24.81 -17.18
C PHE A 134 21.52 -23.51 -16.44
N ASP A 135 20.42 -22.74 -16.51
CA ASP A 135 20.20 -21.55 -15.71
C ASP A 135 18.99 -21.76 -14.80
N ILE A 136 19.23 -21.69 -13.48
CA ILE A 136 18.20 -21.84 -12.46
C ILE A 136 18.07 -20.50 -11.75
N GLN A 137 16.86 -19.98 -11.67
CA GLN A 137 16.53 -18.81 -10.89
C GLN A 137 15.41 -19.14 -9.92
N ALA A 138 15.60 -18.77 -8.66
CA ALA A 138 14.56 -18.87 -7.65
C ALA A 138 14.49 -17.58 -6.83
N ASP A 139 13.27 -17.14 -6.58
CA ASP A 139 12.97 -15.95 -5.80
C ASP A 139 11.89 -16.29 -4.76
N TYR A 140 12.13 -15.87 -3.53
CA TYR A 140 11.16 -15.88 -2.45
C TYR A 140 10.79 -14.45 -2.13
N PHE A 141 9.50 -14.14 -2.18
CA PHE A 141 9.03 -12.81 -1.86
C PHE A 141 7.96 -12.84 -0.77
N THR A 142 7.93 -11.80 0.03
CA THR A 142 6.88 -11.54 0.99
C THR A 142 6.35 -10.12 0.82
N GLU A 143 5.06 -9.97 1.03
CA GLU A 143 4.39 -8.68 1.05
C GLU A 143 3.54 -8.59 2.31
N TYR A 144 3.74 -7.53 3.08
CA TYR A 144 2.94 -7.21 4.24
C TYR A 144 2.29 -5.85 4.06
N ARG A 145 0.96 -5.84 4.08
CA ARG A 145 0.17 -4.61 3.96
C ARG A 145 -0.34 -4.15 5.32
N SER A 146 -0.28 -2.85 5.55
CA SER A 146 -0.74 -2.18 6.76
C SER A 146 -1.47 -0.90 6.44
N ASN A 147 -2.22 -0.38 7.41
CA ASN A 147 -3.04 0.82 7.29
C ASN A 147 -4.13 0.70 6.20
N ILE A 148 -4.67 -0.49 6.02
CA ILE A 148 -5.76 -0.72 5.07
C ILE A 148 -7.04 -0.10 5.65
N LEU A 149 -7.60 0.88 4.94
CA LEU A 149 -8.87 1.48 5.32
C LEU A 149 -10.00 0.49 5.05
N MET A 150 -10.77 0.20 6.08
CA MET A 150 -11.92 -0.70 6.02
C MET A 150 -13.18 -0.04 6.58
N ASP A 151 -14.32 -0.37 6.01
CA ASP A 151 -15.60 0.05 6.57
C ASP A 151 -15.85 -0.62 7.92
N ARG A 152 -16.42 0.13 8.85
CA ARG A 152 -16.77 -0.39 10.16
C ARG A 152 -18.04 -1.24 10.04
N ALA A 153 -17.90 -2.55 9.80
CA ALA A 153 -19.00 -3.49 9.58
C ALA A 153 -19.84 -3.80 10.84
N GLN A 154 -19.28 -3.58 12.03
CA GLN A 154 -19.93 -3.93 13.30
C GLN A 154 -20.24 -2.65 14.13
N THR A 155 -21.23 -1.91 13.70
CA THR A 155 -21.76 -0.80 14.50
C THR A 155 -23.01 -1.28 15.23
N PRO A 156 -23.05 -1.26 16.57
CA PRO A 156 -24.26 -1.64 17.31
C PRO A 156 -25.44 -0.74 16.91
N SER A 157 -26.57 -1.36 16.58
CA SER A 157 -27.79 -0.64 16.21
C SER A 157 -28.31 0.30 17.33
N THR A 158 -27.91 0.01 18.57
CA THR A 158 -28.23 0.86 19.74
C THR A 158 -27.57 2.24 19.71
N MET A 159 -26.57 2.45 18.86
CA MET A 159 -25.93 3.76 18.71
C MET A 159 -26.72 4.71 17.79
N GLY A 160 -27.82 4.24 17.17
CA GLY A 160 -28.62 5.07 16.25
C GLY A 160 -27.89 5.45 14.94
N LEU A 161 -26.73 4.87 14.69
CA LEU A 161 -25.96 5.09 13.49
C LEU A 161 -26.40 4.09 12.42
N GLN A 162 -26.77 4.58 11.26
CA GLN A 162 -27.09 3.73 10.12
C GLN A 162 -25.83 3.44 9.34
N ALA A 163 -25.61 2.15 9.05
CA ALA A 163 -24.61 1.59 8.14
C ALA A 163 -23.15 2.08 8.26
N ALA A 164 -22.27 1.32 7.68
CA ALA A 164 -20.82 1.45 7.69
C ALA A 164 -20.28 2.88 7.80
N ILE A 165 -19.83 3.24 9.00
CA ILE A 165 -19.04 4.46 9.22
C ILE A 165 -17.60 4.11 8.80
N ARG A 166 -17.11 4.78 7.79
CA ARG A 166 -15.72 4.71 7.34
C ARG A 166 -14.79 5.50 8.25
#